data_eae16072dd4cfa893465ac689f7aad1a
#
_entry.id   eae16072dd4cfa893465ac689f7aad1a
#
_cell.length_a   1.000
_cell.length_b   1.000
_cell.length_c   1.000
_cell.angle_alpha   90.00
_cell.angle_beta   90.00
_cell.angle_gamma   90.00
#
_symmetry.space_group_name_H-M   'P 1'
#
loop_
_entity.id
_entity.type
_entity.pdbx_description
1 polymer ?
#
loop_
_entity_poly.entity_id
_entity_poly.type
_entity_poly.pdbx_seq_one_letter_code
_entity_poly.pdbx_strand_id
1 'polypeptide(L)'
;VLMIPKVDLDIKNNTKKGRVVVAMSGGVDSSVAAAIVKASGYEVIGITLQLYDDSSSPKKKGSCCAGQDIHDAKKVASKLGIPHYVLDYEKIFKEKVINDFASSYEKGETPIPCVLCNERVKFDDLFDVARDLNADALITGHYINSVEGKNGREMYRAKDIDKDQSYFLFKTTKEQLNFLRFPLGNFTKSEIRQIAKDIGLEVSEKPDSQDICFVPDGNYKNVLKKLNPNGHIKGKIVSKKGEILAEHNGIVNFTIGQRRGLGLATGKPLYVVDINPNSLEVTVGTKEDLKKETLYIKDINWLGDDHFTNKTRRVKVKVGSTLDLESADIITEGNNISVKLESGLREGISPGQACVFYDIQN
;
A
#
# COMPACT_ATOMS: atom_id res chain seq x y z
N VAL A 1 -16.58 -33.96 0.70
CA VAL A 1 -16.85 -32.66 1.33
C VAL A 1 -15.53 -31.89 1.32
N LEU A 2 -15.43 -30.89 0.44
CA LEU A 2 -14.26 -29.99 0.40
C LEU A 2 -14.19 -29.24 1.74
N MET A 3 -13.11 -29.43 2.45
CA MET A 3 -12.92 -28.77 3.75
C MET A 3 -12.25 -27.41 3.54
N ILE A 4 -12.98 -26.33 3.79
CA ILE A 4 -12.39 -24.99 3.90
C ILE A 4 -11.42 -25.03 5.09
N PRO A 5 -10.16 -24.57 4.92
CA PRO A 5 -9.22 -24.48 6.03
C PRO A 5 -9.80 -23.66 7.18
N LYS A 6 -9.54 -24.10 8.40
CA LYS A 6 -9.94 -23.36 9.60
C LYS A 6 -8.73 -22.64 10.18
N VAL A 7 -8.94 -21.42 10.64
CA VAL A 7 -7.92 -20.61 11.31
C VAL A 7 -8.35 -20.26 12.71
N ASP A 8 -7.39 -20.12 13.60
CA ASP A 8 -7.58 -19.45 14.87
C ASP A 8 -7.12 -18.00 14.71
N LEU A 9 -7.97 -17.05 15.09
CA LEU A 9 -7.67 -15.63 15.03
C LEU A 9 -7.05 -15.09 16.32
N ASP A 10 -6.76 -15.94 17.30
CA ASP A 10 -6.28 -15.58 18.65
C ASP A 10 -7.17 -14.53 19.32
N ILE A 11 -8.48 -14.68 19.16
CA ILE A 11 -9.47 -13.81 19.81
C ILE A 11 -9.83 -14.45 21.14
N LYS A 12 -9.44 -13.78 22.23
CA LYS A 12 -9.72 -14.24 23.61
C LYS A 12 -11.20 -14.00 23.94
N ASN A 13 -12.06 -14.96 23.69
CA ASN A 13 -13.45 -14.91 24.09
C ASN A 13 -13.85 -16.19 24.84
N ASN A 14 -14.39 -16.05 26.05
CA ASN A 14 -14.51 -17.15 27.02
C ASN A 14 -15.52 -18.26 26.69
N THR A 15 -16.42 -18.09 25.72
CA THR A 15 -17.51 -19.08 25.52
C THR A 15 -18.02 -19.27 24.08
N LYS A 16 -17.74 -18.36 23.16
CA LYS A 16 -18.09 -18.47 21.73
C LYS A 16 -17.00 -17.81 20.90
N LYS A 17 -16.79 -18.29 19.68
CA LYS A 17 -15.97 -17.56 18.71
C LYS A 17 -16.59 -16.18 18.49
N GLY A 18 -15.77 -15.13 18.55
CA GLY A 18 -16.23 -13.75 18.57
C GLY A 18 -16.86 -13.27 17.26
N ARG A 19 -17.36 -12.04 17.29
CA ARG A 19 -17.85 -11.32 16.10
C ARG A 19 -16.69 -10.62 15.42
N VAL A 20 -16.62 -10.70 14.10
CA VAL A 20 -15.57 -10.05 13.30
C VAL A 20 -16.13 -9.32 12.09
N VAL A 21 -15.52 -8.22 11.75
CA VAL A 21 -15.78 -7.49 10.50
C VAL A 21 -14.73 -7.89 9.47
N VAL A 22 -15.16 -8.21 8.26
CA VAL A 22 -14.27 -8.50 7.13
C VAL A 22 -14.37 -7.38 6.10
N ALA A 23 -13.24 -6.73 5.80
CA ALA A 23 -13.13 -5.76 4.72
C ALA A 23 -13.16 -6.52 3.37
N MET A 24 -14.27 -6.39 2.64
CA MET A 24 -14.52 -7.09 1.39
C MET A 24 -14.37 -6.13 0.20
N SER A 25 -13.33 -6.31 -0.59
CA SER A 25 -13.06 -5.48 -1.78
C SER A 25 -13.67 -6.03 -3.07
N GLY A 26 -14.38 -7.17 -3.03
CA GLY A 26 -14.86 -7.86 -4.24
C GLY A 26 -13.78 -8.63 -5.00
N GLY A 27 -12.56 -8.70 -4.49
CA GLY A 27 -11.47 -9.53 -4.99
C GLY A 27 -11.47 -10.92 -4.38
N VAL A 28 -10.69 -11.85 -4.97
CA VAL A 28 -10.58 -13.24 -4.51
C VAL A 28 -10.07 -13.33 -3.07
N ASP A 29 -9.09 -12.52 -2.70
CA ASP A 29 -8.41 -12.59 -1.40
C ASP A 29 -9.37 -12.26 -0.25
N SER A 30 -10.03 -11.11 -0.29
CA SER A 30 -10.99 -10.71 0.74
C SER A 30 -12.18 -11.68 0.82
N SER A 31 -12.59 -12.25 -0.32
CA SER A 31 -13.67 -13.23 -0.40
C SER A 31 -13.30 -14.56 0.28
N VAL A 32 -12.09 -15.05 0.04
CA VAL A 32 -11.59 -16.27 0.68
C VAL A 32 -11.31 -16.03 2.16
N ALA A 33 -10.79 -14.85 2.54
CA ALA A 33 -10.64 -14.48 3.95
C ALA A 33 -11.98 -14.57 4.69
N ALA A 34 -13.06 -14.01 4.12
CA ALA A 34 -14.40 -14.11 4.69
C ALA A 34 -14.88 -15.59 4.80
N ALA A 35 -14.63 -16.40 3.77
CA ALA A 35 -15.01 -17.81 3.76
C ALA A 35 -14.29 -18.64 4.83
N ILE A 36 -12.97 -18.48 4.95
CA ILE A 36 -12.14 -19.15 5.95
C ILE A 36 -12.59 -18.80 7.36
N VAL A 37 -12.78 -17.51 7.63
CA VAL A 37 -13.19 -17.03 8.96
C VAL A 37 -14.60 -17.51 9.31
N LYS A 38 -15.54 -17.49 8.37
CA LYS A 38 -16.88 -18.05 8.55
C LYS A 38 -16.84 -19.56 8.82
N ALA A 39 -16.07 -20.32 8.05
CA ALA A 39 -15.90 -21.75 8.23
C ALA A 39 -15.22 -22.10 9.57
N SER A 40 -14.44 -21.16 10.09
CA SER A 40 -13.81 -21.28 11.41
C SER A 40 -14.79 -21.04 12.57
N GLY A 41 -16.04 -20.64 12.30
CA GLY A 41 -17.13 -20.51 13.28
C GLY A 41 -17.27 -19.13 13.91
N TYR A 42 -16.62 -18.11 13.37
CA TYR A 42 -16.82 -16.71 13.80
C TYR A 42 -18.13 -16.14 13.28
N GLU A 43 -18.70 -15.19 14.01
CA GLU A 43 -19.80 -14.36 13.53
C GLU A 43 -19.23 -13.29 12.61
N VAL A 44 -19.49 -13.40 11.30
CA VAL A 44 -18.87 -12.57 10.29
C VAL A 44 -19.82 -11.51 9.75
N ILE A 45 -19.39 -10.25 9.71
CA ILE A 45 -20.04 -9.15 9.01
C ILE A 45 -19.11 -8.68 7.90
N GLY A 46 -19.58 -8.69 6.65
CA GLY A 46 -18.84 -8.16 5.50
C GLY A 46 -19.09 -6.65 5.34
N ILE A 47 -18.02 -5.88 5.09
CA ILE A 47 -18.13 -4.46 4.76
C ILE A 47 -17.32 -4.15 3.52
N THR A 48 -17.94 -3.46 2.56
CA THR A 48 -17.28 -2.90 1.38
C THR A 48 -17.30 -1.38 1.47
N LEU A 49 -16.14 -0.75 1.27
CA LEU A 49 -16.04 0.70 1.14
C LEU A 49 -16.16 1.08 -0.35
N GLN A 50 -17.14 1.91 -0.69
CA GLN A 50 -17.22 2.55 -2.00
C GLN A 50 -16.28 3.76 -1.98
N LEU A 51 -15.10 3.61 -2.61
CA LEU A 51 -14.01 4.60 -2.53
C LEU A 51 -14.07 5.65 -3.63
N TYR A 52 -14.67 5.35 -4.77
CA TYR A 52 -14.83 6.25 -5.90
C TYR A 52 -15.96 5.81 -6.82
N ASP A 53 -16.56 6.77 -7.54
CA ASP A 53 -17.53 6.51 -8.58
C ASP A 53 -16.84 6.41 -9.94
N ASP A 54 -17.01 5.28 -10.63
CA ASP A 54 -16.46 5.01 -11.96
C ASP A 54 -17.51 5.17 -13.06
N SER A 55 -18.62 5.85 -12.79
CA SER A 55 -19.72 6.04 -13.76
C SER A 55 -19.28 6.76 -15.05
N SER A 56 -18.12 7.44 -15.03
CA SER A 56 -17.58 8.23 -16.15
C SER A 56 -16.47 7.54 -16.97
N SER A 57 -16.04 6.35 -16.57
CA SER A 57 -14.91 5.66 -17.24
C SER A 57 -15.41 4.53 -18.17
N PRO A 58 -14.89 4.40 -19.41
CA PRO A 58 -15.23 3.28 -20.27
C PRO A 58 -14.74 1.97 -19.63
N LYS A 59 -15.66 1.02 -19.45
CA LYS A 59 -15.43 -0.28 -18.80
C LYS A 59 -14.29 -1.04 -19.48
N LYS A 60 -13.08 -0.99 -18.95
CA LYS A 60 -12.01 -1.92 -19.31
C LYS A 60 -12.09 -3.16 -18.42
N LYS A 61 -12.02 -4.36 -19.05
CA LYS A 61 -11.87 -5.63 -18.31
C LYS A 61 -10.59 -5.54 -17.43
N GLY A 62 -10.76 -5.61 -16.11
CA GLY A 62 -9.65 -5.66 -15.17
C GLY A 62 -9.38 -4.37 -14.37
N SER A 63 -10.08 -3.26 -14.61
CA SER A 63 -10.08 -2.14 -13.66
C SER A 63 -10.99 -2.50 -12.48
N CYS A 64 -10.57 -2.18 -11.24
CA CYS A 64 -11.41 -2.24 -10.06
C CYS A 64 -12.54 -1.23 -10.23
N CYS A 65 -13.64 -1.64 -10.89
CA CYS A 65 -14.82 -0.80 -11.04
C CYS A 65 -15.60 -0.91 -9.74
N ALA A 66 -15.72 0.17 -8.98
CA ALA A 66 -16.43 0.19 -7.71
C ALA A 66 -17.78 -0.53 -7.76
N GLY A 67 -18.57 -0.36 -8.80
CA GLY A 67 -19.87 -1.02 -8.98
C GLY A 67 -19.77 -2.54 -9.15
N GLN A 68 -18.85 -3.05 -9.97
CA GLN A 68 -18.68 -4.49 -10.18
C GLN A 68 -18.08 -5.15 -8.93
N ASP A 69 -17.10 -4.54 -8.29
CA ASP A 69 -16.47 -5.05 -7.08
C ASP A 69 -17.47 -5.14 -5.91
N ILE A 70 -18.32 -4.14 -5.75
CA ILE A 70 -19.41 -4.14 -4.77
C ILE A 70 -20.40 -5.28 -5.09
N HIS A 71 -20.76 -5.47 -6.35
CA HIS A 71 -21.65 -6.55 -6.76
C HIS A 71 -21.05 -7.93 -6.47
N ASP A 72 -19.77 -8.12 -6.79
CA ASP A 72 -19.04 -9.36 -6.51
C ASP A 72 -18.97 -9.64 -5.01
N ALA A 73 -18.66 -8.63 -4.19
CA ALA A 73 -18.67 -8.74 -2.72
C ALA A 73 -20.04 -9.14 -2.17
N LYS A 74 -21.13 -8.54 -2.69
CA LYS A 74 -22.52 -8.89 -2.32
C LYS A 74 -22.86 -10.33 -2.67
N LYS A 75 -22.49 -10.80 -3.87
CA LYS A 75 -22.69 -12.20 -4.28
C LYS A 75 -21.95 -13.17 -3.37
N VAL A 76 -20.68 -12.89 -3.06
CA VAL A 76 -19.88 -13.71 -2.15
C VAL A 76 -20.52 -13.75 -0.77
N ALA A 77 -20.88 -12.61 -0.21
CA ALA A 77 -21.50 -12.52 1.10
C ALA A 77 -22.84 -13.31 1.18
N SER A 78 -23.68 -13.18 0.15
CA SER A 78 -24.91 -13.95 0.02
C SER A 78 -24.64 -15.46 -0.01
N LYS A 79 -23.64 -15.90 -0.79
CA LYS A 79 -23.26 -17.31 -0.88
C LYS A 79 -22.75 -17.86 0.45
N LEU A 80 -22.00 -17.05 1.22
CA LEU A 80 -21.48 -17.42 2.52
C LEU A 80 -22.53 -17.31 3.65
N GLY A 81 -23.72 -16.73 3.36
CA GLY A 81 -24.75 -16.49 4.36
C GLY A 81 -24.31 -15.52 5.45
N ILE A 82 -23.60 -14.45 5.08
CA ILE A 82 -23.16 -13.39 6.00
C ILE A 82 -23.81 -12.06 5.67
N PRO A 83 -24.16 -11.23 6.68
CA PRO A 83 -24.62 -9.87 6.43
C PRO A 83 -23.51 -9.05 5.76
N HIS A 84 -23.90 -8.16 4.85
CA HIS A 84 -22.96 -7.33 4.09
C HIS A 84 -23.48 -5.91 3.94
N TYR A 85 -22.62 -4.95 4.24
CA TYR A 85 -22.92 -3.53 4.14
C TYR A 85 -21.94 -2.85 3.17
N VAL A 86 -22.47 -1.85 2.48
CA VAL A 86 -21.66 -0.97 1.61
C VAL A 86 -21.69 0.42 2.20
N LEU A 87 -20.54 0.97 2.48
CA LEU A 87 -20.40 2.30 3.06
C LEU A 87 -19.85 3.25 1.97
N ASP A 88 -20.49 4.41 1.84
CA ASP A 88 -20.02 5.48 0.95
C ASP A 88 -18.84 6.21 1.60
N TYR A 89 -17.67 6.02 1.01
CA TYR A 89 -16.40 6.63 1.42
C TYR A 89 -15.76 7.48 0.33
N GLU A 90 -16.50 7.84 -0.72
CA GLU A 90 -15.97 8.57 -1.88
C GLU A 90 -15.36 9.91 -1.47
N LYS A 91 -16.09 10.68 -0.66
CA LYS A 91 -15.61 11.99 -0.17
C LYS A 91 -14.37 11.84 0.71
N ILE A 92 -14.43 10.94 1.67
CA ILE A 92 -13.33 10.67 2.63
C ILE A 92 -12.07 10.20 1.88
N PHE A 93 -12.23 9.27 0.94
CA PHE A 93 -11.14 8.76 0.14
C PHE A 93 -10.50 9.85 -0.73
N LYS A 94 -11.32 10.70 -1.34
CA LYS A 94 -10.83 11.86 -2.10
C LYS A 94 -10.01 12.81 -1.22
N GLU A 95 -10.51 13.14 -0.03
CA GLU A 95 -9.86 14.07 0.89
C GLU A 95 -8.58 13.47 1.50
N LYS A 96 -8.64 12.23 2.00
CA LYS A 96 -7.53 11.60 2.75
C LYS A 96 -6.46 10.95 1.86
N VAL A 97 -6.78 10.57 0.61
CA VAL A 97 -5.87 9.80 -0.26
C VAL A 97 -5.59 10.50 -1.58
N ILE A 98 -6.64 10.87 -2.33
CA ILE A 98 -6.45 11.40 -3.69
C ILE A 98 -5.83 12.80 -3.66
N ASN A 99 -6.28 13.68 -2.75
CA ASN A 99 -5.73 15.03 -2.62
C ASN A 99 -4.27 15.00 -2.13
N ASP A 100 -3.94 14.10 -1.19
CA ASP A 100 -2.56 13.92 -0.72
C ASP A 100 -1.65 13.41 -1.84
N PHE A 101 -2.15 12.49 -2.66
CA PHE A 101 -1.46 12.00 -3.85
C PHE A 101 -1.11 13.15 -4.81
N ALA A 102 -2.06 14.04 -5.11
CA ALA A 102 -1.82 15.19 -5.97
C ALA A 102 -0.81 16.19 -5.34
N SER A 103 -1.00 16.52 -4.07
CA SER A 103 -0.11 17.42 -3.32
C SER A 103 1.34 16.91 -3.24
N SER A 104 1.54 15.60 -3.12
CA SER A 104 2.88 15.02 -3.09
C SER A 104 3.62 15.24 -4.42
N TYR A 105 2.95 15.04 -5.55
CA TYR A 105 3.57 15.31 -6.86
C TYR A 105 3.88 16.82 -7.06
N GLU A 106 3.07 17.73 -6.53
CA GLU A 106 3.35 19.15 -6.55
C GLU A 106 4.61 19.52 -5.73
N LYS A 107 4.94 18.71 -4.73
CA LYS A 107 6.16 18.84 -3.92
C LYS A 107 7.37 18.09 -4.50
N GLY A 108 7.24 17.51 -5.71
CA GLY A 108 8.27 16.69 -6.32
C GLY A 108 8.48 15.32 -5.65
N GLU A 109 7.55 14.89 -4.80
CA GLU A 109 7.59 13.60 -4.12
C GLU A 109 6.82 12.54 -4.92
N THR A 110 7.17 11.27 -4.74
CA THR A 110 6.47 10.13 -5.35
C THR A 110 5.67 9.40 -4.26
N PRO A 111 4.36 9.62 -4.15
CA PRO A 111 3.54 9.05 -3.08
C PRO A 111 3.25 7.56 -3.26
N ILE A 112 2.85 6.91 -2.16
CA ILE A 112 2.36 5.52 -2.13
C ILE A 112 0.91 5.54 -1.63
N PRO A 113 -0.09 5.79 -2.50
CA PRO A 113 -1.47 5.99 -2.08
C PRO A 113 -2.08 4.76 -1.40
N CYS A 114 -1.62 3.55 -1.73
CA CYS A 114 -2.08 2.32 -1.07
C CYS A 114 -1.75 2.29 0.43
N VAL A 115 -0.61 2.85 0.84
CA VAL A 115 -0.24 3.00 2.26
C VAL A 115 -1.20 3.96 2.95
N LEU A 116 -1.47 5.11 2.35
CA LEU A 116 -2.41 6.10 2.90
C LEU A 116 -3.84 5.55 3.00
N CYS A 117 -4.28 4.77 2.00
CA CYS A 117 -5.58 4.11 2.03
C CYS A 117 -5.66 3.09 3.19
N ASN A 118 -4.62 2.29 3.40
CA ASN A 118 -4.59 1.36 4.52
C ASN A 118 -4.58 2.10 5.86
N GLU A 119 -3.71 3.12 6.01
CA GLU A 119 -3.55 3.91 7.23
C GLU A 119 -4.84 4.66 7.59
N ARG A 120 -5.35 5.52 6.68
CA ARG A 120 -6.33 6.57 6.99
C ARG A 120 -7.77 6.19 6.68
N VAL A 121 -8.00 5.13 5.93
CA VAL A 121 -9.36 4.71 5.51
C VAL A 121 -9.68 3.32 6.05
N LYS A 122 -8.84 2.31 5.73
CA LYS A 122 -9.14 0.94 6.15
C LYS A 122 -8.85 0.68 7.63
N PHE A 123 -7.74 1.23 8.17
CA PHE A 123 -7.29 0.93 9.52
C PHE A 123 -7.57 2.06 10.51
N ASP A 124 -8.17 3.14 10.07
CA ASP A 124 -8.68 4.23 10.90
C ASP A 124 -10.21 4.21 10.87
N ASP A 125 -10.83 4.66 9.79
CA ASP A 125 -12.28 4.79 9.72
C ASP A 125 -13.03 3.45 9.82
N LEU A 126 -12.58 2.40 9.10
CA LEU A 126 -13.24 1.08 9.17
C LEU A 126 -12.98 0.36 10.51
N PHE A 127 -11.89 0.70 11.19
CA PHE A 127 -11.62 0.25 12.55
C PHE A 127 -12.70 0.76 13.53
N ASP A 128 -13.07 2.04 13.45
CA ASP A 128 -14.11 2.62 14.27
C ASP A 128 -15.48 1.99 13.97
N VAL A 129 -15.81 1.81 12.70
CA VAL A 129 -17.04 1.10 12.28
C VAL A 129 -17.08 -0.33 12.84
N ALA A 130 -15.96 -1.05 12.83
CA ALA A 130 -15.91 -2.40 13.39
C ALA A 130 -16.13 -2.40 14.91
N ARG A 131 -15.57 -1.43 15.62
CA ARG A 131 -15.81 -1.24 17.07
C ARG A 131 -17.27 -0.91 17.37
N ASP A 132 -17.89 -0.02 16.60
CA ASP A 132 -19.32 0.33 16.76
C ASP A 132 -20.24 -0.87 16.54
N LEU A 133 -19.84 -1.81 15.70
CA LEU A 133 -20.53 -3.09 15.51
C LEU A 133 -20.21 -4.12 16.60
N ASN A 134 -19.47 -3.74 17.65
CA ASN A 134 -18.98 -4.62 18.71
C ASN A 134 -18.22 -5.83 18.16
N ALA A 135 -17.40 -5.62 17.14
CA ALA A 135 -16.52 -6.66 16.63
C ALA A 135 -15.27 -6.81 17.51
N ASP A 136 -14.80 -8.04 17.64
CA ASP A 136 -13.58 -8.38 18.40
C ASP A 136 -12.32 -8.22 17.53
N ALA A 137 -12.47 -8.18 16.21
CA ALA A 137 -11.38 -7.95 15.25
C ALA A 137 -11.88 -7.43 13.90
N LEU A 138 -10.99 -6.74 13.19
CA LEU A 138 -11.13 -6.37 11.79
C LEU A 138 -10.23 -7.29 10.93
N ILE A 139 -10.84 -7.96 9.96
CA ILE A 139 -10.18 -8.93 9.08
C ILE A 139 -9.93 -8.30 7.72
N THR A 140 -8.77 -8.53 7.16
CA THR A 140 -8.46 -8.13 5.78
C THR A 140 -7.81 -9.27 5.01
N GLY A 141 -7.93 -9.23 3.69
CA GLY A 141 -7.31 -10.19 2.77
C GLY A 141 -5.84 -9.88 2.45
N HIS A 142 -5.13 -9.14 3.28
CA HIS A 142 -3.71 -8.88 3.06
C HIS A 142 -2.85 -10.11 3.36
N TYR A 143 -1.82 -10.31 2.53
CA TYR A 143 -0.80 -11.33 2.72
C TYR A 143 0.28 -10.80 3.66
N ILE A 144 0.05 -10.97 4.94
CA ILE A 144 1.00 -10.79 6.04
C ILE A 144 0.64 -11.76 7.18
N ASN A 145 1.55 -11.97 8.10
CA ASN A 145 1.28 -12.66 9.35
C ASN A 145 1.26 -11.68 10.53
N SER A 146 0.37 -11.88 11.47
CA SER A 146 0.41 -11.22 12.76
C SER A 146 0.23 -12.26 13.86
N VAL A 147 1.17 -12.27 14.81
CA VAL A 147 1.25 -13.26 15.90
C VAL A 147 1.19 -12.53 17.23
N GLU A 148 0.62 -13.19 18.24
CA GLU A 148 0.67 -12.68 19.60
C GLU A 148 2.11 -12.71 20.11
N GLY A 149 2.66 -11.55 20.42
CA GLY A 149 3.98 -11.35 21.01
C GLY A 149 3.88 -11.02 22.50
N LYS A 150 5.02 -10.73 23.12
CA LYS A 150 5.10 -10.41 24.55
C LYS A 150 4.37 -9.12 24.92
N ASN A 151 4.45 -8.10 24.06
CA ASN A 151 3.93 -6.74 24.29
C ASN A 151 2.83 -6.33 23.30
N GLY A 152 2.03 -7.31 22.85
CA GLY A 152 1.00 -7.16 21.82
C GLY A 152 1.36 -7.90 20.55
N ARG A 153 0.57 -7.73 19.51
CA ARG A 153 0.80 -8.45 18.26
C ARG A 153 2.00 -7.89 17.49
N GLU A 154 2.73 -8.80 16.89
CA GLU A 154 3.87 -8.54 16.04
C GLU A 154 3.52 -8.83 14.58
N MET A 155 4.07 -8.05 13.67
CA MET A 155 3.86 -8.19 12.23
C MET A 155 5.02 -8.95 11.58
N TYR A 156 4.69 -9.95 10.78
CA TYR A 156 5.64 -10.76 10.03
C TYR A 156 5.28 -10.78 8.56
N ARG A 157 6.28 -11.04 7.72
CA ARG A 157 6.07 -11.26 6.29
C ARG A 157 5.17 -12.47 6.03
N ALA A 158 4.49 -12.49 4.89
CA ALA A 158 3.69 -13.62 4.46
C ALA A 158 4.54 -14.85 4.14
N LYS A 159 3.94 -16.04 4.18
CA LYS A 159 4.51 -17.27 3.64
C LYS A 159 4.83 -17.16 2.15
N ASP A 160 3.92 -16.56 1.39
CA ASP A 160 4.10 -16.24 -0.04
C ASP A 160 4.87 -14.92 -0.17
N ILE A 161 6.18 -15.01 -0.29
CA ILE A 161 7.08 -13.84 -0.32
C ILE A 161 6.81 -12.95 -1.54
N ASP A 162 6.40 -13.52 -2.67
CA ASP A 162 6.09 -12.78 -3.89
C ASP A 162 4.77 -11.98 -3.76
N LYS A 163 3.93 -12.35 -2.80
CA LYS A 163 2.67 -11.68 -2.49
C LYS A 163 2.71 -10.94 -1.16
N ASP A 164 3.85 -10.93 -0.46
CA ASP A 164 4.00 -10.24 0.81
C ASP A 164 3.64 -8.75 0.72
N GLN A 165 2.73 -8.31 1.57
CA GLN A 165 2.20 -6.95 1.59
C GLN A 165 2.64 -6.15 2.83
N SER A 166 3.56 -6.68 3.61
CA SER A 166 4.09 -5.99 4.80
C SER A 166 4.63 -4.58 4.49
N TYR A 167 5.22 -4.40 3.30
CA TYR A 167 5.67 -3.10 2.82
C TYR A 167 4.55 -2.04 2.80
N PHE A 168 3.32 -2.41 2.48
CA PHE A 168 2.21 -1.47 2.38
C PHE A 168 1.50 -1.20 3.71
N LEU A 169 1.91 -1.90 4.78
CA LEU A 169 1.28 -1.84 6.10
C LEU A 169 2.20 -1.24 7.18
N PHE A 170 3.34 -0.68 6.79
CA PHE A 170 4.34 -0.17 7.73
C PHE A 170 3.83 0.96 8.65
N LYS A 171 2.75 1.65 8.25
CA LYS A 171 2.13 2.71 9.06
C LYS A 171 1.06 2.21 10.05
N THR A 172 0.78 0.91 10.08
CA THR A 172 -0.13 0.31 11.05
C THR A 172 0.38 0.55 12.47
N THR A 173 -0.45 1.13 13.34
CA THR A 173 -0.09 1.34 14.74
C THR A 173 -0.15 0.05 15.55
N LYS A 174 0.46 0.02 16.75
CA LYS A 174 0.33 -1.14 17.67
C LYS A 174 -1.13 -1.41 18.06
N GLU A 175 -1.92 -0.36 18.30
CA GLU A 175 -3.34 -0.49 18.61
C GLU A 175 -4.12 -1.13 17.47
N GLN A 176 -3.93 -0.63 16.24
CA GLN A 176 -4.55 -1.21 15.06
C GLN A 176 -4.11 -2.66 14.84
N LEU A 177 -2.82 -2.97 14.98
CA LEU A 177 -2.30 -4.33 14.79
C LEU A 177 -2.89 -5.31 15.81
N ASN A 178 -3.15 -4.88 17.04
CA ASN A 178 -3.81 -5.70 18.05
C ASN A 178 -5.24 -6.08 17.68
N PHE A 179 -5.93 -5.25 16.91
CA PHE A 179 -7.31 -5.49 16.47
C PHE A 179 -7.40 -6.15 15.08
N LEU A 180 -6.39 -5.97 14.23
CA LEU A 180 -6.35 -6.54 12.88
C LEU A 180 -6.02 -8.03 12.89
N ARG A 181 -6.63 -8.78 11.94
CA ARG A 181 -6.26 -10.18 11.67
C ARG A 181 -6.12 -10.42 10.17
N PHE A 182 -5.17 -11.27 9.82
CA PHE A 182 -4.76 -11.53 8.45
C PHE A 182 -4.76 -13.04 8.17
N PRO A 183 -5.94 -13.63 7.90
CA PRO A 183 -6.08 -15.09 7.81
C PRO A 183 -5.34 -15.69 6.61
N LEU A 184 -4.88 -14.88 5.65
CA LEU A 184 -4.22 -15.35 4.44
C LEU A 184 -2.69 -15.45 4.55
N GLY A 185 -2.08 -14.94 5.60
CA GLY A 185 -0.62 -14.84 5.72
C GLY A 185 0.13 -16.17 5.59
N ASN A 186 -0.49 -17.27 6.00
CA ASN A 186 0.08 -18.61 5.92
C ASN A 186 -0.30 -19.40 4.65
N PHE A 187 -0.94 -18.77 3.67
CA PHE A 187 -1.32 -19.37 2.40
C PHE A 187 -0.56 -18.73 1.24
N THR A 188 -0.31 -19.53 0.20
CA THR A 188 0.14 -19.02 -1.09
C THR A 188 -1.05 -18.52 -1.91
N LYS A 189 -0.80 -17.65 -2.88
CA LYS A 189 -1.85 -17.17 -3.78
C LYS A 189 -2.53 -18.30 -4.55
N SER A 190 -1.79 -19.32 -4.93
CA SER A 190 -2.33 -20.51 -5.61
C SER A 190 -3.27 -21.30 -4.70
N GLU A 191 -2.93 -21.48 -3.43
CA GLU A 191 -3.80 -22.13 -2.44
C GLU A 191 -5.10 -21.34 -2.27
N ILE A 192 -5.03 -20.00 -2.18
CA ILE A 192 -6.22 -19.14 -2.05
C ILE A 192 -7.13 -19.22 -3.28
N ARG A 193 -6.56 -19.20 -4.50
CA ARG A 193 -7.36 -19.40 -5.72
C ARG A 193 -7.99 -20.78 -5.79
N GLN A 194 -7.27 -21.81 -5.34
CA GLN A 194 -7.82 -23.17 -5.29
C GLN A 194 -9.00 -23.26 -4.32
N ILE A 195 -8.86 -22.70 -3.11
CA ILE A 195 -9.96 -22.62 -2.14
C ILE A 195 -11.18 -21.89 -2.74
N ALA A 196 -10.95 -20.76 -3.43
CA ALA A 196 -12.04 -20.02 -4.08
C ALA A 196 -12.78 -20.84 -5.13
N LYS A 197 -12.04 -21.62 -5.94
CA LYS A 197 -12.63 -22.58 -6.93
C LYS A 197 -13.41 -23.68 -6.25
N ASP A 198 -12.83 -24.30 -5.25
CA ASP A 198 -13.41 -25.43 -4.53
C ASP A 198 -14.74 -25.09 -3.87
N ILE A 199 -14.86 -23.87 -3.34
CA ILE A 199 -16.13 -23.39 -2.79
C ILE A 199 -17.01 -22.68 -3.83
N GLY A 200 -16.57 -22.66 -5.10
CA GLY A 200 -17.32 -22.15 -6.24
C GLY A 200 -17.55 -20.64 -6.19
N LEU A 201 -16.58 -19.84 -5.73
CA LEU A 201 -16.67 -18.38 -5.82
C LEU A 201 -16.43 -17.93 -7.27
N GLU A 202 -17.33 -17.13 -7.81
CA GLU A 202 -17.21 -16.58 -9.18
C GLU A 202 -15.96 -15.71 -9.36
N VAL A 203 -15.44 -15.14 -8.25
CA VAL A 203 -14.23 -14.31 -8.25
C VAL A 203 -12.92 -15.09 -8.32
N SER A 204 -12.95 -16.42 -8.35
CA SER A 204 -11.74 -17.28 -8.33
C SER A 204 -10.77 -16.99 -9.48
N GLU A 205 -11.28 -16.65 -10.66
CA GLU A 205 -10.48 -16.32 -11.86
C GLU A 205 -10.27 -14.81 -12.04
N LYS A 206 -10.79 -13.98 -11.12
CA LYS A 206 -10.63 -12.54 -11.20
C LYS A 206 -9.13 -12.17 -11.12
N PRO A 207 -8.62 -11.33 -12.04
CA PRO A 207 -7.22 -10.90 -11.99
C PRO A 207 -6.95 -10.08 -10.72
N ASP A 208 -5.71 -10.13 -10.24
CA ASP A 208 -5.26 -9.27 -9.15
C ASP A 208 -5.24 -7.80 -9.61
N SER A 209 -5.55 -6.87 -8.72
CA SER A 209 -5.33 -5.45 -8.96
C SER A 209 -3.82 -5.19 -9.10
N GLN A 210 -3.39 -4.69 -10.26
CA GLN A 210 -1.97 -4.45 -10.56
C GLN A 210 -1.57 -2.99 -10.34
N ASP A 211 -2.54 -2.06 -10.42
CA ASP A 211 -2.32 -0.63 -10.42
C ASP A 211 -3.02 0.06 -9.24
N ILE A 212 -2.73 1.35 -9.08
CA ILE A 212 -3.44 2.23 -8.15
C ILE A 212 -4.92 2.24 -8.53
N CYS A 213 -5.80 1.90 -7.60
CA CYS A 213 -7.22 1.64 -7.88
C CYS A 213 -7.96 2.80 -8.57
N PHE A 214 -7.60 4.06 -8.28
CA PHE A 214 -8.19 5.25 -8.91
C PHE A 214 -7.40 5.77 -10.14
N VAL A 215 -6.44 4.99 -10.65
CA VAL A 215 -5.67 5.26 -11.88
C VAL A 215 -5.86 4.11 -12.87
N PRO A 216 -7.08 3.95 -13.43
CA PRO A 216 -7.47 2.73 -14.14
C PRO A 216 -6.71 2.48 -15.45
N ASP A 217 -6.12 3.53 -16.04
CA ASP A 217 -5.32 3.47 -17.27
C ASP A 217 -3.80 3.42 -17.00
N GLY A 218 -3.38 3.33 -15.72
CA GLY A 218 -1.98 3.38 -15.31
C GLY A 218 -1.32 4.76 -15.53
N ASN A 219 -2.08 5.76 -16.01
CA ASN A 219 -1.57 7.09 -16.31
C ASN A 219 -1.99 8.10 -15.23
N TYR A 220 -1.22 8.14 -14.15
CA TYR A 220 -1.44 9.06 -13.04
C TYR A 220 -1.49 10.55 -13.46
N LYS A 221 -0.83 10.94 -14.57
CA LYS A 221 -0.83 12.32 -15.08
C LYS A 221 -2.23 12.80 -15.48
N ASN A 222 -3.07 11.89 -15.99
CA ASN A 222 -4.47 12.20 -16.32
C ASN A 222 -5.26 12.50 -15.04
N VAL A 223 -5.00 11.79 -13.96
CA VAL A 223 -5.63 12.03 -12.67
C VAL A 223 -5.19 13.38 -12.10
N LEU A 224 -3.88 13.66 -12.10
CA LEU A 224 -3.34 14.95 -11.63
C LEU A 224 -3.91 16.13 -12.42
N LYS A 225 -4.04 16.01 -13.75
CA LYS A 225 -4.62 17.04 -14.61
C LYS A 225 -6.08 17.31 -14.29
N LYS A 226 -6.86 16.29 -13.94
CA LYS A 226 -8.27 16.44 -13.52
C LYS A 226 -8.39 17.10 -12.14
N LEU A 227 -7.50 16.74 -11.20
CA LEU A 227 -7.52 17.26 -9.84
C LEU A 227 -7.04 18.70 -9.73
N ASN A 228 -6.01 19.05 -10.47
CA ASN A 228 -5.44 20.39 -10.50
C ASN A 228 -5.16 20.85 -11.94
N PRO A 229 -6.16 21.32 -12.68
CA PRO A 229 -5.99 21.79 -14.06
C PRO A 229 -4.98 22.94 -14.19
N ASN A 230 -4.84 23.75 -13.14
CA ASN A 230 -3.94 24.90 -13.08
C ASN A 230 -2.55 24.59 -12.50
N GLY A 231 -2.32 23.38 -12.01
CA GLY A 231 -1.06 22.94 -11.40
C GLY A 231 0.08 22.67 -12.39
N HIS A 232 -0.15 22.86 -13.70
CA HIS A 232 0.85 22.68 -14.76
C HIS A 232 1.64 23.97 -14.99
N ILE A 233 2.38 24.41 -13.97
CA ILE A 233 3.23 25.60 -14.07
C ILE A 233 4.48 25.24 -14.88
N LYS A 234 4.78 26.04 -15.91
CA LYS A 234 5.99 25.86 -16.73
C LYS A 234 7.25 26.01 -15.90
N GLY A 235 8.22 25.20 -16.19
CA GLY A 235 9.53 25.21 -15.56
C GLY A 235 10.63 24.77 -16.53
N LYS A 236 11.81 24.49 -16.00
CA LYS A 236 13.01 24.21 -16.79
C LYS A 236 13.55 22.82 -16.50
N ILE A 237 14.03 22.16 -17.55
CA ILE A 237 14.88 20.98 -17.40
C ILE A 237 16.32 21.47 -17.47
N VAL A 238 17.09 21.18 -16.43
CA VAL A 238 18.47 21.66 -16.29
C VAL A 238 19.45 20.48 -16.14
N SER A 239 20.68 20.68 -16.60
CA SER A 239 21.78 19.77 -16.31
C SER A 239 22.22 19.93 -14.83
N LYS A 240 23.02 18.98 -14.32
CA LYS A 240 23.67 19.11 -12.98
C LYS A 240 24.57 20.35 -12.85
N LYS A 241 24.99 20.95 -13.96
CA LYS A 241 25.77 22.19 -13.99
C LYS A 241 24.90 23.45 -14.02
N GLY A 242 23.57 23.29 -14.02
CA GLY A 242 22.62 24.40 -14.11
C GLY A 242 22.35 24.89 -15.55
N GLU A 243 22.85 24.20 -16.58
CA GLU A 243 22.57 24.57 -17.97
C GLU A 243 21.12 24.21 -18.32
N ILE A 244 20.39 25.15 -18.91
CA ILE A 244 18.99 24.93 -19.35
C ILE A 244 19.02 24.08 -20.62
N LEU A 245 18.40 22.91 -20.58
CA LEU A 245 18.32 21.97 -21.69
C LEU A 245 16.97 22.06 -22.42
N ALA A 246 15.88 22.32 -21.71
CA ALA A 246 14.53 22.46 -22.26
C ALA A 246 13.59 23.15 -21.27
N GLU A 247 12.37 23.47 -21.72
CA GLU A 247 11.25 23.81 -20.86
C GLU A 247 10.29 22.64 -20.69
N HIS A 248 9.52 22.63 -19.61
CA HIS A 248 8.47 21.64 -19.35
C HIS A 248 7.15 22.28 -18.88
N ASN A 249 6.07 21.53 -18.98
CA ASN A 249 4.72 21.95 -18.60
C ASN A 249 4.30 21.38 -17.24
N GLY A 250 5.11 21.60 -16.19
CA GLY A 250 4.85 21.19 -14.82
C GLY A 250 5.72 20.03 -14.32
N ILE A 251 6.29 20.23 -13.10
CA ILE A 251 7.12 19.24 -12.42
C ILE A 251 6.37 17.94 -12.11
N VAL A 252 5.05 18.00 -11.97
CA VAL A 252 4.15 16.86 -11.72
C VAL A 252 4.21 15.78 -12.81
N ASN A 253 4.79 16.09 -13.97
CA ASN A 253 4.97 15.14 -15.07
C ASN A 253 6.25 14.32 -14.95
N PHE A 254 7.06 14.57 -13.91
CA PHE A 254 8.37 13.95 -13.73
C PHE A 254 8.43 13.16 -12.43
N THR A 255 9.26 12.13 -12.42
CA THR A 255 9.56 11.30 -11.27
C THR A 255 11.05 10.99 -11.25
N ILE A 256 11.66 10.97 -10.07
CA ILE A 256 13.09 10.60 -9.94
C ILE A 256 13.32 9.21 -10.58
N GLY A 257 14.38 9.09 -11.36
CA GLY A 257 14.71 7.89 -12.13
C GLY A 257 14.03 7.80 -13.50
N GLN A 258 13.11 8.72 -13.83
CA GLN A 258 12.45 8.73 -15.14
C GLN A 258 13.48 8.98 -16.26
N ARG A 259 13.47 8.11 -17.27
CA ARG A 259 14.32 8.20 -18.48
C ARG A 259 13.53 8.64 -19.70
N ARG A 260 12.29 8.16 -19.85
CA ARG A 260 11.47 8.40 -21.05
C ARG A 260 10.58 9.63 -20.88
N GLY A 261 10.25 10.29 -22.00
CA GLY A 261 9.32 11.42 -21.99
C GLY A 261 9.94 12.73 -21.46
N LEU A 262 11.27 12.87 -21.46
CA LEU A 262 11.95 14.10 -21.07
C LEU A 262 11.93 15.16 -22.18
N GLY A 263 11.68 14.78 -23.44
CA GLY A 263 11.71 15.72 -24.57
C GLY A 263 13.11 16.18 -24.96
N LEU A 264 14.16 15.48 -24.51
CA LEU A 264 15.56 15.84 -24.75
C LEU A 264 16.17 14.96 -25.85
N ALA A 265 16.90 15.57 -26.79
CA ALA A 265 17.66 14.90 -27.85
C ALA A 265 19.17 15.07 -27.61
N THR A 266 19.70 14.38 -26.59
CA THR A 266 21.09 14.56 -26.14
C THR A 266 22.07 13.49 -26.62
N GLY A 267 21.58 12.49 -27.37
CA GLY A 267 22.41 11.36 -27.85
C GLY A 267 22.86 10.39 -26.74
N LYS A 268 22.74 10.77 -25.47
CA LYS A 268 23.00 9.92 -24.27
C LYS A 268 21.77 9.82 -23.41
N PRO A 269 21.54 8.65 -22.76
CA PRO A 269 20.43 8.51 -21.85
C PRO A 269 20.60 9.41 -20.62
N LEU A 270 19.62 10.27 -20.37
CA LEU A 270 19.52 11.08 -19.17
C LEU A 270 18.34 10.62 -18.30
N TYR A 271 18.46 10.86 -17.01
CA TYR A 271 17.49 10.49 -15.98
C TYR A 271 17.17 11.69 -15.12
N VAL A 272 15.93 11.80 -14.65
CA VAL A 272 15.57 12.78 -13.63
C VAL A 272 16.29 12.41 -12.33
N VAL A 273 17.14 13.28 -11.84
CA VAL A 273 17.95 13.06 -10.63
C VAL A 273 17.50 13.93 -9.46
N ASP A 274 16.83 15.06 -9.74
CA ASP A 274 16.26 15.93 -8.73
C ASP A 274 15.07 16.72 -9.29
N ILE A 275 14.11 17.08 -8.40
CA ILE A 275 12.95 17.92 -8.72
C ILE A 275 12.84 18.97 -7.63
N ASN A 276 13.00 20.25 -7.99
CA ASN A 276 12.86 21.37 -7.08
C ASN A 276 11.49 22.05 -7.27
N PRO A 277 10.54 21.90 -6.33
CA PRO A 277 9.22 22.49 -6.46
C PRO A 277 9.20 24.01 -6.33
N ASN A 278 10.21 24.61 -5.67
CA ASN A 278 10.26 26.07 -5.47
C ASN A 278 10.76 26.81 -6.72
N SER A 279 11.81 26.29 -7.37
CA SER A 279 12.34 26.86 -8.62
C SER A 279 11.66 26.30 -9.87
N LEU A 280 10.80 25.27 -9.71
CA LEU A 280 10.18 24.53 -10.81
C LEU A 280 11.19 23.92 -11.77
N GLU A 281 12.34 23.50 -11.24
CA GLU A 281 13.43 22.90 -12.03
C GLU A 281 13.43 21.38 -11.90
N VAL A 282 13.60 20.70 -13.01
CA VAL A 282 13.84 19.26 -13.11
C VAL A 282 15.30 19.06 -13.51
N THR A 283 16.11 18.58 -12.60
CA THR A 283 17.53 18.30 -12.88
C THR A 283 17.68 16.91 -13.50
N VAL A 284 18.41 16.85 -14.61
CA VAL A 284 18.73 15.58 -15.26
C VAL A 284 20.22 15.28 -15.19
N GLY A 285 20.54 14.00 -15.09
CA GLY A 285 21.90 13.49 -14.99
C GLY A 285 22.05 12.08 -15.56
N THR A 286 23.20 11.49 -15.34
CA THR A 286 23.51 10.11 -15.73
C THR A 286 22.87 9.10 -14.79
N LYS A 287 22.94 7.81 -15.10
CA LYS A 287 22.49 6.74 -14.24
C LYS A 287 23.24 6.69 -12.90
N GLU A 288 24.53 7.02 -12.93
CA GLU A 288 25.38 7.09 -11.73
C GLU A 288 24.91 8.15 -10.74
N ASP A 289 24.31 9.24 -11.24
CA ASP A 289 23.82 10.34 -10.41
C ASP A 289 22.54 9.97 -9.63
N LEU A 290 21.90 8.86 -9.96
CA LEU A 290 20.74 8.32 -9.23
C LEU A 290 21.14 7.53 -7.98
N LYS A 291 22.40 7.18 -7.83
CA LYS A 291 22.87 6.33 -6.75
C LYS A 291 22.89 7.09 -5.43
N LYS A 292 22.29 6.51 -4.40
CA LYS A 292 22.25 7.02 -3.02
C LYS A 292 22.83 5.96 -2.08
N GLU A 293 23.78 6.33 -1.26
CA GLU A 293 24.33 5.49 -0.18
C GLU A 293 23.57 5.67 1.15
N THR A 294 23.16 6.91 1.39
CA THR A 294 22.48 7.28 2.62
C THR A 294 21.11 7.87 2.30
N LEU A 295 20.09 7.41 3.02
CA LEU A 295 18.73 7.89 2.92
C LEU A 295 18.38 8.68 4.17
N TYR A 296 17.84 9.88 4.02
CA TYR A 296 17.27 10.64 5.12
C TYR A 296 15.78 10.32 5.23
N ILE A 297 15.34 9.97 6.44
CA ILE A 297 13.97 9.51 6.69
C ILE A 297 13.30 10.37 7.76
N LYS A 298 11.96 10.42 7.68
CA LYS A 298 11.09 11.11 8.62
C LYS A 298 9.85 10.25 8.92
N ASP A 299 9.06 10.65 9.88
CA ASP A 299 7.75 10.05 10.19
C ASP A 299 7.83 8.53 10.44
N ILE A 300 8.74 8.12 11.32
CA ILE A 300 8.95 6.70 11.64
C ILE A 300 7.80 6.16 12.49
N ASN A 301 7.20 5.06 12.03
CA ASN A 301 6.34 4.20 12.83
C ASN A 301 7.14 3.00 13.32
N TRP A 302 7.36 2.89 14.63
CA TRP A 302 8.15 1.83 15.23
C TRP A 302 7.29 0.81 15.95
N LEU A 303 7.22 -0.41 15.42
CA LEU A 303 6.46 -1.51 16.01
C LEU A 303 7.27 -2.37 16.99
N GLY A 304 8.59 -2.22 17.01
CA GLY A 304 9.45 -2.95 17.94
C GLY A 304 9.16 -2.64 19.41
N ASP A 305 9.59 -3.54 20.30
CA ASP A 305 9.34 -3.43 21.74
C ASP A 305 10.29 -2.44 22.44
N ASP A 306 11.46 -2.24 21.89
CA ASP A 306 12.46 -1.33 22.41
C ASP A 306 12.28 0.08 21.82
N HIS A 307 12.54 1.08 22.64
CA HIS A 307 12.53 2.46 22.19
C HIS A 307 13.64 2.72 21.17
N PHE A 308 13.30 3.46 20.13
CA PHE A 308 14.28 3.96 19.17
C PHE A 308 15.16 5.02 19.86
N THR A 309 16.34 4.59 20.35
CA THR A 309 17.29 5.47 21.06
C THR A 309 18.40 5.94 20.14
N ASN A 310 19.08 7.04 20.49
CA ASN A 310 20.22 7.62 19.77
C ASN A 310 21.40 6.63 19.66
N LYS A 311 21.28 5.63 18.76
CA LYS A 311 22.31 4.62 18.49
C LYS A 311 22.17 4.12 17.06
N THR A 312 23.28 3.62 16.54
CA THR A 312 23.26 2.84 15.31
C THR A 312 22.56 1.51 15.55
N ARG A 313 21.62 1.16 14.67
CA ARG A 313 20.88 -0.10 14.71
C ARG A 313 20.94 -0.80 13.38
N ARG A 314 21.40 -2.04 13.40
CA ARG A 314 21.40 -2.92 12.24
C ARG A 314 20.01 -3.47 12.00
N VAL A 315 19.54 -3.38 10.74
CA VAL A 315 18.22 -3.87 10.29
C VAL A 315 18.32 -4.39 8.86
N LYS A 316 17.26 -5.04 8.39
CA LYS A 316 17.02 -5.18 6.96
C LYS A 316 16.03 -4.10 6.52
N VAL A 317 16.18 -3.60 5.30
CA VAL A 317 15.30 -2.55 4.76
C VAL A 317 14.76 -2.93 3.39
N LYS A 318 13.55 -2.46 3.12
CA LYS A 318 12.93 -2.48 1.79
C LYS A 318 12.58 -1.05 1.41
N VAL A 319 13.24 -0.52 0.37
CA VAL A 319 13.11 0.88 -0.07
C VAL A 319 12.22 1.05 -1.32
N GLY A 320 11.50 0.01 -1.67
CA GLY A 320 10.53 -0.01 -2.76
C GLY A 320 9.76 -1.33 -2.75
N SER A 321 8.50 -1.31 -3.19
CA SER A 321 7.62 -2.49 -3.13
C SER A 321 8.14 -3.69 -3.93
N THR A 322 8.84 -3.44 -5.02
CA THR A 322 9.40 -4.47 -5.93
C THR A 322 10.88 -4.78 -5.67
N LEU A 323 11.50 -4.11 -4.69
CA LEU A 323 12.92 -4.29 -4.38
C LEU A 323 13.09 -5.37 -3.30
N ASP A 324 14.24 -6.04 -3.33
CA ASP A 324 14.62 -7.02 -2.31
C ASP A 324 15.01 -6.35 -0.99
N LEU A 325 14.95 -7.14 0.08
CA LEU A 325 15.48 -6.75 1.39
C LEU A 325 17.01 -6.67 1.31
N GLU A 326 17.57 -5.59 1.87
CA GLU A 326 18.99 -5.47 2.08
C GLU A 326 19.32 -5.07 3.51
N SER A 327 20.54 -5.38 3.95
CA SER A 327 21.02 -4.95 5.27
C SER A 327 21.36 -3.47 5.25
N ALA A 328 21.05 -2.78 6.34
CA ALA A 328 21.34 -1.37 6.51
C ALA A 328 21.54 -1.03 7.98
N ASP A 329 22.18 0.11 8.22
CA ASP A 329 22.31 0.71 9.54
C ASP A 329 21.43 1.94 9.65
N ILE A 330 20.51 1.96 10.61
CA ILE A 330 19.78 3.15 10.98
C ILE A 330 20.67 3.94 11.94
N ILE A 331 20.91 5.21 11.62
CA ILE A 331 21.74 6.11 12.39
C ILE A 331 20.87 7.28 12.85
N THR A 332 20.84 7.50 14.19
CA THR A 332 20.10 8.60 14.78
C THR A 332 21.06 9.62 15.35
N GLU A 333 21.00 10.85 14.86
CA GLU A 333 21.81 11.99 15.31
C GLU A 333 20.91 13.17 15.66
N GLY A 334 20.58 13.32 16.92
CA GLY A 334 19.60 14.30 17.38
C GLY A 334 18.23 14.01 16.74
N ASN A 335 17.69 14.98 16.01
CA ASN A 335 16.40 14.84 15.31
C ASN A 335 16.54 14.26 13.88
N ASN A 336 17.77 14.03 13.42
CA ASN A 336 18.02 13.50 12.08
C ASN A 336 18.16 11.99 12.15
N ILE A 337 17.44 11.32 11.25
CA ILE A 337 17.51 9.88 11.13
C ILE A 337 17.90 9.55 9.69
N SER A 338 18.93 8.75 9.57
CA SER A 338 19.43 8.29 8.28
C SER A 338 19.56 6.78 8.23
N VAL A 339 19.51 6.23 7.04
CA VAL A 339 19.69 4.80 6.76
C VAL A 339 20.86 4.66 5.80
N LYS A 340 21.92 4.02 6.26
CA LYS A 340 23.09 3.70 5.45
C LYS A 340 22.94 2.27 4.90
N LEU A 341 22.87 2.16 3.56
CA LEU A 341 22.69 0.88 2.88
C LEU A 341 24.02 0.10 2.80
N GLU A 342 23.98 -1.19 3.04
CA GLU A 342 25.16 -2.06 2.98
C GLU A 342 25.69 -2.23 1.55
N SER A 343 24.79 -2.27 0.56
CA SER A 343 25.17 -2.29 -0.86
C SER A 343 25.91 -1.03 -1.33
N GLY A 344 25.96 -0.01 -0.47
CA GLY A 344 26.64 1.26 -0.66
C GLY A 344 25.92 2.23 -1.58
N LEU A 345 25.38 1.79 -2.69
CA LEU A 345 24.78 2.69 -3.68
C LEU A 345 23.55 2.05 -4.33
N ARG A 346 22.38 2.65 -4.14
CA ARG A 346 21.14 2.20 -4.78
C ARG A 346 20.51 3.27 -5.67
N GLU A 347 20.02 2.86 -6.82
CA GLU A 347 19.35 3.71 -7.81
C GLU A 347 17.83 3.78 -7.56
N GLY A 348 17.20 4.85 -8.06
CA GLY A 348 15.74 4.93 -8.18
C GLY A 348 14.98 5.18 -6.88
N ILE A 349 15.66 5.70 -5.86
CA ILE A 349 15.03 6.11 -4.61
C ILE A 349 14.49 7.53 -4.76
N SER A 350 13.17 7.68 -4.61
CA SER A 350 12.49 8.97 -4.72
C SER A 350 12.02 9.46 -3.36
N PRO A 351 12.05 10.78 -3.09
CA PRO A 351 11.36 11.37 -1.95
C PRO A 351 9.87 10.99 -1.96
N GLY A 352 9.29 10.81 -0.77
CA GLY A 352 7.89 10.37 -0.62
C GLY A 352 7.69 8.85 -0.64
N GLN A 353 8.72 8.08 -1.00
CA GLN A 353 8.71 6.63 -0.90
C GLN A 353 8.95 6.15 0.54
N ALA A 354 8.58 4.89 0.81
CA ALA A 354 8.79 4.28 2.12
C ALA A 354 10.14 3.56 2.21
N CYS A 355 10.74 3.64 3.39
CA CYS A 355 11.83 2.78 3.81
C CYS A 355 11.32 1.90 4.95
N VAL A 356 10.96 0.67 4.66
CA VAL A 356 10.35 -0.24 5.64
C VAL A 356 11.44 -1.09 6.29
N PHE A 357 11.44 -1.11 7.63
CA PHE A 357 12.41 -1.85 8.42
C PHE A 357 11.90 -3.23 8.79
N TYR A 358 12.81 -4.20 8.76
CA TYR A 358 12.57 -5.56 9.19
C TYR A 358 13.65 -5.98 10.17
N ASP A 359 13.33 -6.87 11.09
CA ASP A 359 14.33 -7.47 11.97
C ASP A 359 15.37 -8.24 11.15
N ILE A 360 16.59 -8.34 11.70
CA ILE A 360 17.71 -9.04 11.04
C ILE A 360 17.40 -10.52 10.85
N GLN A 361 16.61 -11.09 11.76
CA GLN A 361 16.30 -12.53 11.79
C GLN A 361 15.11 -12.93 10.90
N ASN A 362 14.43 -11.97 10.27
CA ASN A 362 13.22 -12.20 9.46
C ASN A 362 13.41 -11.82 7.99
#